data_ac3414182f9515328e8e4445502d12cd
#
_entry.id   ac3414182f9515328e8e4445502d12cd
#
_cell.length_a   1.000
_cell.length_b   1.000
_cell.length_c   1.000
_cell.angle_alpha   90.00
_cell.angle_beta   90.00
_cell.angle_gamma   90.00
#
_symmetry.space_group_name_H-M   'P 1'
#
loop_
_entity.id
_entity.type
_entity.pdbx_description
1 polymer ?
#
loop_
_entity_poly.entity_id
_entity_poly.type
_entity_poly.pdbx_seq_one_letter_code
_entity_poly.pdbx_strand_id
1 'polypeptide(L)'
;MDQDSPPNPLPGPTPTLPEVPFGVNEMRLNARQWLAAVGIIGLVVLVTPRLWQRLEQVDTRPDYRIPYQLSKDYWFYGQWLRQVAHTNQVVVLGDSVVWGEYVLADGTLSHFLNQEAASPGRFINGGVNGLFPIAQDGLLHYYAPALRGRKVIVQCNVLWMTSPKADLSTHKEEQFNHSRLVPQFFPRIPCYRADANERLSAIVERRVGFVAWVGHLQNACFGQESIPSWTLETDGGNPPRCPNAWRNPLSQITLSVSSAPRDDPQRGPGSPRHKPWFDDGDLHHTPAATRNALEDDAQGTTRFEWVELGSSLQWQAFQRVIGRLRERGNDVLVVLGPFNEHIMAAENRPAYRELRGGIVSWLKKNQVPHVVPETLPSALYADASHPLTEGYELLARRLYANQSFREWLSR
;
A
#
# COMPACT_ATOMS: atom_id res chain seq x y z
N MET A 1 -69.17 38.73 -53.70
CA MET A 1 -69.42 37.25 -53.62
C MET A 1 -68.41 36.70 -52.64
N ASP A 2 -68.81 36.77 -51.39
CA ASP A 2 -68.02 36.22 -50.30
C ASP A 2 -68.43 34.75 -50.16
N GLN A 3 -67.43 33.85 -50.24
CA GLN A 3 -67.63 32.45 -49.97
C GLN A 3 -67.39 32.25 -48.45
N ASP A 4 -68.45 31.90 -47.74
CA ASP A 4 -68.43 31.43 -46.37
C ASP A 4 -67.65 30.07 -46.29
N SER A 5 -66.50 30.12 -45.69
CA SER A 5 -65.77 28.88 -45.28
C SER A 5 -66.45 28.32 -44.06
N PRO A 6 -66.68 27.01 -43.97
CA PRO A 6 -67.26 26.36 -42.81
C PRO A 6 -66.31 26.43 -41.61
N PRO A 7 -66.83 26.55 -40.40
CA PRO A 7 -66.04 26.65 -39.18
C PRO A 7 -65.26 25.34 -38.91
N ASN A 8 -64.03 25.50 -38.56
CA ASN A 8 -63.16 24.40 -38.20
C ASN A 8 -63.78 23.59 -37.02
N PRO A 9 -63.77 22.23 -37.10
CA PRO A 9 -64.30 21.43 -36.02
C PRO A 9 -63.41 21.62 -34.79
N LEU A 10 -64.07 21.79 -33.63
CA LEU A 10 -63.41 21.86 -32.31
C LEU A 10 -62.51 20.66 -32.10
N PRO A 11 -61.30 20.84 -31.57
CA PRO A 11 -60.43 19.72 -31.24
C PRO A 11 -61.15 18.79 -30.26
N GLY A 12 -61.22 17.50 -30.64
CA GLY A 12 -61.78 16.46 -29.78
C GLY A 12 -61.00 16.35 -28.47
N PRO A 13 -61.62 15.79 -27.42
CA PRO A 13 -60.94 15.66 -26.14
C PRO A 13 -59.60 14.90 -26.33
N THR A 14 -58.53 15.54 -25.92
CA THR A 14 -57.18 14.92 -25.89
C THR A 14 -57.28 13.61 -25.15
N PRO A 15 -56.83 12.47 -25.75
CA PRO A 15 -56.86 11.21 -25.06
C PRO A 15 -56.03 11.33 -23.80
N THR A 16 -56.67 11.22 -22.64
CA THR A 16 -56.00 11.12 -21.37
C THR A 16 -55.20 9.81 -21.40
N LEU A 17 -53.87 9.97 -21.44
CA LEU A 17 -52.98 8.80 -21.24
C LEU A 17 -53.44 8.11 -19.95
N PRO A 18 -53.53 6.75 -19.95
CA PRO A 18 -53.89 6.05 -18.74
C PRO A 18 -52.89 6.46 -17.66
N GLU A 19 -53.40 6.99 -16.53
CA GLU A 19 -52.59 7.24 -15.36
C GLU A 19 -51.86 5.93 -15.03
N VAL A 20 -50.57 5.87 -15.32
CA VAL A 20 -49.73 4.80 -14.83
C VAL A 20 -49.80 4.87 -13.31
N PRO A 21 -50.35 3.85 -12.63
CA PRO A 21 -50.47 3.93 -11.20
C PRO A 21 -49.07 4.13 -10.61
N PHE A 22 -48.83 5.32 -10.08
CA PHE A 22 -47.56 5.69 -9.40
C PHE A 22 -47.23 4.77 -8.21
N GLY A 23 -48.09 3.81 -7.90
CA GLY A 23 -47.95 2.90 -6.78
C GLY A 23 -46.95 1.76 -6.95
N VAL A 24 -46.41 1.52 -8.15
CA VAL A 24 -45.55 0.36 -8.37
C VAL A 24 -44.13 0.53 -7.79
N ASN A 25 -43.68 1.77 -7.55
CA ASN A 25 -42.34 2.04 -6.99
C ASN A 25 -42.35 2.60 -5.56
N GLU A 26 -43.49 2.77 -4.93
CA GLU A 26 -43.59 3.19 -3.54
C GLU A 26 -43.49 1.97 -2.60
N MET A 27 -42.29 1.57 -2.23
CA MET A 27 -42.13 0.65 -1.11
C MET A 27 -42.45 1.36 0.21
N ARG A 28 -43.75 1.36 0.59
CA ARG A 28 -44.19 1.86 1.89
C ARG A 28 -44.00 0.78 2.93
N LEU A 29 -42.83 0.75 3.54
CA LEU A 29 -42.56 -0.15 4.67
C LEU A 29 -43.22 0.39 5.94
N ASN A 30 -43.95 -0.44 6.68
CA ASN A 30 -44.40 -0.08 8.02
C ASN A 30 -43.22 -0.09 9.02
N ALA A 31 -43.41 0.46 10.22
CA ALA A 31 -42.34 0.61 11.20
C ALA A 31 -41.65 -0.74 11.56
N ARG A 32 -42.40 -1.85 11.61
CA ARG A 32 -41.81 -3.18 11.87
C ARG A 32 -40.93 -3.65 10.70
N GLN A 33 -41.36 -3.41 9.47
CA GLN A 33 -40.58 -3.74 8.28
C GLN A 33 -39.33 -2.89 8.17
N TRP A 34 -39.41 -1.58 8.51
CA TRP A 34 -38.22 -0.72 8.61
C TRP A 34 -37.23 -1.22 9.65
N LEU A 35 -37.70 -1.61 10.84
CA LEU A 35 -36.84 -2.19 11.86
C LEU A 35 -36.19 -3.51 11.39
N ALA A 36 -36.96 -4.37 10.73
CA ALA A 36 -36.42 -5.60 10.16
C ALA A 36 -35.39 -5.32 9.06
N ALA A 37 -35.66 -4.39 8.15
CA ALA A 37 -34.71 -4.00 7.10
C ALA A 37 -33.40 -3.43 7.69
N VAL A 38 -33.49 -2.52 8.66
CA VAL A 38 -32.30 -1.99 9.36
C VAL A 38 -31.54 -3.09 10.09
N GLY A 39 -32.27 -4.04 10.73
CA GLY A 39 -31.66 -5.21 11.37
C GLY A 39 -30.90 -6.09 10.39
N ILE A 40 -31.50 -6.39 9.22
CA ILE A 40 -30.85 -7.18 8.16
C ILE A 40 -29.62 -6.44 7.61
N ILE A 41 -29.75 -5.15 7.29
CA ILE A 41 -28.61 -4.35 6.81
C ILE A 41 -27.51 -4.33 7.86
N GLY A 42 -27.85 -4.10 9.14
CA GLY A 42 -26.88 -4.12 10.22
C GLY A 42 -26.17 -5.47 10.34
N LEU A 43 -26.91 -6.58 10.21
CA LEU A 43 -26.35 -7.93 10.21
C LEU A 43 -25.38 -8.12 9.03
N VAL A 44 -25.78 -7.74 7.81
CA VAL A 44 -24.93 -7.81 6.61
C VAL A 44 -23.65 -7.01 6.81
N VAL A 45 -23.75 -5.76 7.24
CA VAL A 45 -22.61 -4.87 7.48
C VAL A 45 -21.63 -5.45 8.51
N LEU A 46 -22.13 -6.11 9.55
CA LEU A 46 -21.29 -6.65 10.62
C LEU A 46 -20.70 -8.03 10.30
N VAL A 47 -21.47 -8.88 9.62
CA VAL A 47 -21.09 -10.29 9.40
C VAL A 47 -20.26 -10.47 8.14
N THR A 48 -20.60 -9.80 7.04
CA THR A 48 -19.99 -10.05 5.74
C THR A 48 -18.45 -9.84 5.74
N PRO A 49 -17.90 -8.75 6.29
CA PRO A 49 -16.43 -8.60 6.32
C PRO A 49 -15.74 -9.69 7.14
N ARG A 50 -16.37 -10.11 8.26
CA ARG A 50 -15.81 -11.18 9.10
C ARG A 50 -15.86 -12.56 8.43
N LEU A 51 -16.95 -12.83 7.72
CA LEU A 51 -17.08 -14.07 6.94
C LEU A 51 -16.04 -14.08 5.81
N TRP A 52 -15.92 -12.97 5.07
CA TRP A 52 -14.94 -12.84 4.01
C TRP A 52 -13.51 -13.07 4.52
N GLN A 53 -13.16 -12.50 5.67
CA GLN A 53 -11.85 -12.71 6.31
C GLN A 53 -11.53 -14.17 6.63
N ARG A 54 -12.55 -15.03 6.78
CA ARG A 54 -12.36 -16.48 7.01
C ARG A 54 -12.27 -17.27 5.72
N LEU A 55 -12.90 -16.79 4.67
CA LEU A 55 -12.96 -17.47 3.37
C LEU A 55 -11.76 -17.11 2.49
N GLU A 56 -11.37 -15.85 2.50
CA GLU A 56 -10.26 -15.37 1.69
C GLU A 56 -8.92 -15.84 2.27
N GLN A 57 -8.14 -16.50 1.42
CA GLN A 57 -6.78 -16.90 1.76
C GLN A 57 -5.80 -15.95 1.10
N VAL A 58 -4.74 -15.64 1.81
CA VAL A 58 -3.65 -14.81 1.30
C VAL A 58 -2.39 -15.65 1.15
N ASP A 59 -1.51 -15.21 0.27
CA ASP A 59 -0.22 -15.87 0.07
C ASP A 59 0.73 -15.49 1.22
N THR A 60 1.23 -16.50 1.92
CA THR A 60 2.21 -16.34 3.01
C THR A 60 3.53 -17.05 2.70
N ARG A 61 3.78 -17.38 1.43
CA ARG A 61 5.06 -17.97 1.02
C ARG A 61 6.21 -17.00 1.28
N PRO A 62 7.43 -17.51 1.47
CA PRO A 62 8.59 -16.69 1.86
C PRO A 62 8.88 -15.50 0.95
N ASP A 63 8.76 -15.70 -0.37
CA ASP A 63 9.08 -14.68 -1.37
C ASP A 63 7.86 -13.88 -1.81
N TYR A 64 6.70 -14.10 -1.17
CA TYR A 64 5.53 -13.29 -1.45
C TYR A 64 5.75 -11.85 -0.98
N ARG A 65 5.47 -10.92 -1.84
CA ARG A 65 5.31 -9.50 -1.52
C ARG A 65 3.93 -9.03 -1.97
N ILE A 66 3.35 -8.09 -1.25
CA ILE A 66 2.05 -7.54 -1.62
C ILE A 66 2.17 -6.89 -3.00
N PRO A 67 1.34 -7.29 -4.00
CA PRO A 67 1.35 -6.68 -5.32
C PRO A 67 1.20 -5.16 -5.26
N TYR A 68 1.87 -4.45 -6.16
CA TYR A 68 1.82 -2.98 -6.20
C TYR A 68 0.40 -2.43 -6.26
N GLN A 69 -0.49 -3.07 -7.03
CA GLN A 69 -1.92 -2.70 -7.13
C GLN A 69 -2.63 -2.73 -5.78
N LEU A 70 -2.21 -3.62 -4.88
CA LEU A 70 -2.75 -3.77 -3.54
C LEU A 70 -2.01 -2.94 -2.49
N SER A 71 -1.04 -2.11 -2.88
CA SER A 71 -0.28 -1.26 -1.95
C SER A 71 -1.16 -0.28 -1.17
N LYS A 72 -2.32 0.09 -1.71
CA LYS A 72 -3.33 0.95 -1.07
C LYS A 72 -4.52 0.18 -0.51
N ASP A 73 -4.50 -1.14 -0.60
CA ASP A 73 -5.52 -2.01 -0.01
C ASP A 73 -5.12 -2.36 1.43
N TYR A 74 -5.42 -1.46 2.35
CA TYR A 74 -5.02 -1.61 3.76
C TYR A 74 -5.81 -2.70 4.47
N TRP A 75 -7.05 -2.98 4.04
CA TRP A 75 -7.83 -4.09 4.58
C TRP A 75 -7.15 -5.42 4.24
N PHE A 76 -6.72 -5.60 3.00
CA PHE A 76 -5.95 -6.78 2.57
C PHE A 76 -4.63 -6.91 3.34
N TYR A 77 -3.88 -5.81 3.50
CA TYR A 77 -2.66 -5.80 4.29
C TYR A 77 -2.90 -6.27 5.73
N GLY A 78 -3.97 -5.78 6.36
CA GLY A 78 -4.37 -6.20 7.70
C GLY A 78 -4.75 -7.68 7.78
N GLN A 79 -5.40 -8.20 6.75
CA GLN A 79 -5.76 -9.62 6.61
C GLN A 79 -4.50 -10.48 6.44
N TRP A 80 -3.60 -10.06 5.56
CA TRP A 80 -2.32 -10.72 5.34
C TRP A 80 -1.49 -10.77 6.62
N LEU A 81 -1.30 -9.65 7.31
CA LEU A 81 -0.58 -9.63 8.60
C LEU A 81 -1.23 -10.50 9.67
N ARG A 82 -2.55 -10.62 9.66
CA ARG A 82 -3.24 -11.52 10.60
C ARG A 82 -2.87 -12.96 10.34
N GLN A 83 -2.82 -13.40 9.09
CA GLN A 83 -2.42 -14.77 8.75
C GLN A 83 -0.94 -15.01 9.04
N VAL A 84 -0.07 -14.06 8.68
CA VAL A 84 1.36 -14.10 9.02
C VAL A 84 1.60 -14.13 10.52
N ALA A 85 0.82 -13.41 11.32
CA ALA A 85 0.95 -13.41 12.77
C ALA A 85 0.66 -14.78 13.42
N HIS A 86 0.06 -15.72 12.71
CA HIS A 86 -0.09 -17.11 13.18
C HIS A 86 1.11 -18.00 12.79
N THR A 87 2.02 -17.53 11.95
CA THR A 87 3.25 -18.24 11.61
C THR A 87 4.37 -17.87 12.59
N ASN A 88 5.48 -18.61 12.58
CA ASN A 88 6.66 -18.27 13.40
C ASN A 88 7.70 -17.48 12.60
N GLN A 89 7.26 -16.67 11.65
CA GLN A 89 8.14 -15.89 10.78
C GLN A 89 8.51 -14.55 11.39
N VAL A 90 9.67 -14.04 11.01
CA VAL A 90 10.12 -12.67 11.28
C VAL A 90 9.53 -11.76 10.22
N VAL A 91 8.77 -10.76 10.62
CA VAL A 91 8.18 -9.80 9.68
C VAL A 91 9.16 -8.67 9.42
N VAL A 92 9.51 -8.44 8.17
CA VAL A 92 10.37 -7.31 7.76
C VAL A 92 9.47 -6.17 7.28
N LEU A 93 9.40 -5.09 8.06
CA LEU A 93 8.57 -3.90 7.78
C LEU A 93 9.42 -2.76 7.23
N GLY A 94 8.87 -2.05 6.26
CA GLY A 94 9.49 -0.86 5.68
C GLY A 94 8.70 -0.32 4.50
N ASP A 95 9.34 0.56 3.77
CA ASP A 95 8.83 1.19 2.56
C ASP A 95 9.15 0.39 1.29
N SER A 96 9.31 1.09 0.18
CA SER A 96 9.70 0.53 -1.12
C SER A 96 11.03 -0.23 -1.09
N VAL A 97 11.94 0.11 -0.19
CA VAL A 97 13.20 -0.62 -0.03
C VAL A 97 12.97 -2.03 0.49
N VAL A 98 12.10 -2.22 1.48
CA VAL A 98 11.75 -3.57 1.97
C VAL A 98 10.85 -4.28 0.96
N TRP A 99 9.91 -3.56 0.35
CA TRP A 99 9.06 -4.10 -0.69
C TRP A 99 9.88 -4.66 -1.86
N GLY A 100 11.01 -4.02 -2.19
CA GLY A 100 11.92 -4.43 -3.26
C GLY A 100 11.58 -3.77 -4.59
N GLU A 101 11.47 -2.42 -4.59
CA GLU A 101 11.39 -1.67 -5.85
C GLU A 101 12.65 -1.91 -6.69
N TYR A 102 12.49 -2.01 -8.00
CA TYR A 102 13.53 -2.32 -8.99
C TYR A 102 14.07 -3.77 -8.99
N VAL A 103 13.53 -4.66 -8.15
CA VAL A 103 13.93 -6.08 -8.14
C VAL A 103 12.74 -7.02 -8.19
N LEU A 104 12.97 -8.25 -8.60
CA LEU A 104 11.97 -9.32 -8.55
C LEU A 104 11.73 -9.78 -7.10
N ALA A 105 10.70 -10.58 -6.88
CA ALA A 105 10.37 -11.10 -5.56
C ALA A 105 11.52 -11.92 -4.94
N ASP A 106 12.25 -12.67 -5.76
CA ASP A 106 13.45 -13.44 -5.41
C ASP A 106 14.74 -12.60 -5.35
N GLY A 107 14.65 -11.29 -5.58
CA GLY A 107 15.73 -10.32 -5.43
C GLY A 107 15.64 -9.42 -4.20
N THR A 108 14.66 -9.65 -3.32
CA THR A 108 14.39 -8.78 -2.16
C THR A 108 15.26 -9.11 -0.95
N LEU A 109 15.33 -8.17 0.01
CA LEU A 109 16.05 -8.41 1.26
C LEU A 109 15.55 -9.64 2.02
N SER A 110 14.23 -9.86 2.10
CA SER A 110 13.64 -11.01 2.79
C SER A 110 14.02 -12.34 2.14
N HIS A 111 14.11 -12.38 0.81
CA HIS A 111 14.59 -13.55 0.08
C HIS A 111 16.02 -13.92 0.48
N PHE A 112 16.96 -12.98 0.39
CA PHE A 112 18.37 -13.25 0.74
C PHE A 112 18.57 -13.52 2.22
N LEU A 113 17.78 -12.88 3.11
CA LEU A 113 17.78 -13.26 4.53
C LEU A 113 17.34 -14.72 4.75
N ASN A 114 16.41 -15.22 3.93
CA ASN A 114 16.01 -16.63 3.97
C ASN A 114 17.11 -17.56 3.45
N GLN A 115 17.85 -17.15 2.42
CA GLN A 115 19.00 -17.92 1.93
C GLN A 115 20.11 -18.02 2.99
N GLU A 116 20.50 -16.89 3.60
CA GLU A 116 21.50 -16.86 4.67
C GLU A 116 21.07 -17.65 5.92
N ALA A 117 19.76 -17.69 6.20
CA ALA A 117 19.20 -18.43 7.33
C ALA A 117 19.31 -19.96 7.17
N ALA A 118 19.64 -20.48 6.00
CA ALA A 118 19.51 -21.89 5.62
C ALA A 118 18.14 -22.49 6.02
N SER A 119 17.13 -21.64 6.20
CA SER A 119 15.78 -21.99 6.63
C SER A 119 14.77 -21.24 5.77
N PRO A 120 14.30 -21.85 4.69
CA PRO A 120 13.32 -21.20 3.83
C PRO A 120 12.08 -20.79 4.64
N GLY A 121 11.70 -19.52 4.50
CA GLY A 121 10.48 -19.01 5.12
C GLY A 121 10.63 -18.46 6.53
N ARG A 122 11.83 -18.23 7.02
CA ARG A 122 12.04 -17.59 8.31
C ARG A 122 11.65 -16.10 8.31
N PHE A 123 11.88 -15.41 7.18
CA PHE A 123 11.58 -14.00 7.01
C PHE A 123 10.48 -13.80 5.97
N ILE A 124 9.61 -12.84 6.20
CA ILE A 124 8.54 -12.49 5.28
C ILE A 124 8.54 -10.99 4.99
N ASN A 125 8.29 -10.65 3.72
CA ASN A 125 8.29 -9.27 3.24
C ASN A 125 7.00 -8.54 3.60
N GLY A 126 7.06 -7.67 4.60
CA GLY A 126 5.98 -6.77 5.01
C GLY A 126 6.14 -5.33 4.53
N GLY A 127 7.02 -5.09 3.56
CA GLY A 127 7.20 -3.79 2.93
C GLY A 127 5.98 -3.38 2.11
N VAL A 128 5.76 -2.07 2.02
CA VAL A 128 4.73 -1.46 1.17
C VAL A 128 5.35 -0.29 0.41
N ASN A 129 5.21 -0.29 -0.90
CA ASN A 129 5.79 0.75 -1.74
C ASN A 129 5.27 2.14 -1.35
N GLY A 130 6.19 3.09 -1.15
CA GLY A 130 5.87 4.48 -0.79
C GLY A 130 5.34 4.69 0.62
N LEU A 131 5.48 3.72 1.53
CA LEU A 131 4.99 3.79 2.90
C LEU A 131 5.97 4.50 3.83
N PHE A 132 5.85 5.80 3.95
CA PHE A 132 6.65 6.60 4.88
C PHE A 132 6.17 6.42 6.34
N PRO A 133 7.01 6.71 7.35
CA PRO A 133 6.73 6.43 8.76
C PRO A 133 5.39 6.94 9.27
N ILE A 134 4.96 8.13 8.86
CA ILE A 134 3.65 8.69 9.25
C ILE A 134 2.49 7.82 8.77
N ALA A 135 2.59 7.29 7.55
CA ALA A 135 1.60 6.36 7.01
C ALA A 135 1.76 4.97 7.61
N GLN A 136 3.00 4.52 7.87
CA GLN A 136 3.28 3.25 8.54
C GLN A 136 2.70 3.20 9.96
N ASP A 137 2.80 4.29 10.73
CA ASP A 137 2.15 4.40 12.05
C ASP A 137 0.63 4.23 11.92
N GLY A 138 0.01 4.88 10.92
CA GLY A 138 -1.41 4.71 10.63
C GLY A 138 -1.77 3.29 10.20
N LEU A 139 -1.00 2.67 9.31
CA LEU A 139 -1.21 1.29 8.88
C LEU A 139 -1.18 0.32 10.06
N LEU A 140 -0.17 0.42 10.90
CA LEU A 140 -0.05 -0.41 12.10
C LEU A 140 -1.16 -0.13 13.10
N HIS A 141 -1.56 1.14 13.25
CA HIS A 141 -2.60 1.51 14.20
C HIS A 141 -3.97 0.96 13.81
N TYR A 142 -4.37 1.15 12.55
CA TYR A 142 -5.75 0.88 12.11
C TYR A 142 -5.95 -0.53 11.56
N TYR A 143 -4.96 -1.08 10.85
CA TYR A 143 -5.15 -2.29 10.08
C TYR A 143 -4.32 -3.49 10.56
N ALA A 144 -3.29 -3.28 11.35
CA ALA A 144 -2.38 -4.33 11.80
C ALA A 144 -2.40 -4.60 13.33
N PRO A 145 -3.56 -4.64 14.03
CA PRO A 145 -3.59 -4.90 15.46
C PRO A 145 -3.17 -6.34 15.81
N ALA A 146 -3.21 -7.25 14.85
CA ALA A 146 -2.84 -8.65 15.03
C ALA A 146 -1.33 -8.87 15.16
N LEU A 147 -0.49 -7.93 14.73
CA LEU A 147 0.96 -8.03 14.86
C LEU A 147 1.37 -7.79 16.32
N ARG A 148 1.43 -8.90 17.09
CA ARG A 148 1.73 -8.93 18.52
C ARG A 148 2.61 -10.11 18.87
N GLY A 149 3.56 -9.92 19.81
CA GLY A 149 4.42 -10.99 20.33
C GLY A 149 5.30 -11.63 19.25
N ARG A 150 5.71 -10.88 18.25
CA ARG A 150 6.48 -11.37 17.10
C ARG A 150 7.85 -10.71 17.01
N LYS A 151 8.77 -11.39 16.34
CA LYS A 151 10.01 -10.75 15.91
C LYS A 151 9.72 -9.89 14.68
N VAL A 152 10.15 -8.63 14.76
CA VAL A 152 9.89 -7.65 13.70
C VAL A 152 11.18 -6.89 13.40
N ILE A 153 11.62 -6.93 12.16
CA ILE A 153 12.66 -6.03 11.65
C ILE A 153 11.95 -4.81 11.09
N VAL A 154 12.37 -3.61 11.50
CA VAL A 154 11.87 -2.35 10.96
C VAL A 154 13.01 -1.62 10.28
N GLN A 155 12.87 -1.38 9.00
CA GLN A 155 13.81 -0.55 8.25
C GLN A 155 13.63 0.92 8.64
N CYS A 156 14.75 1.62 8.89
CA CYS A 156 14.79 3.06 9.06
C CYS A 156 15.50 3.69 7.86
N ASN A 157 14.74 4.27 6.96
CA ASN A 157 15.26 4.91 5.75
C ASN A 157 15.48 6.40 5.99
N VAL A 158 16.71 6.88 5.91
CA VAL A 158 17.02 8.31 6.08
C VAL A 158 16.49 9.19 4.95
N LEU A 159 16.10 8.59 3.82
CA LEU A 159 15.48 9.27 2.69
C LEU A 159 14.26 10.12 3.11
N TRP A 160 13.55 9.69 4.13
CA TRP A 160 12.36 10.40 4.64
C TRP A 160 12.65 11.80 5.19
N MET A 161 13.92 12.08 5.50
CA MET A 161 14.38 13.34 6.10
C MET A 161 15.31 14.14 5.20
N THR A 162 15.39 13.78 3.91
CA THR A 162 16.28 14.44 2.93
C THR A 162 15.83 15.83 2.50
N SER A 163 14.58 16.20 2.79
CA SER A 163 14.04 17.54 2.53
C SER A 163 12.74 17.76 3.31
N PRO A 164 12.31 19.02 3.51
CA PRO A 164 10.99 19.32 4.08
C PRO A 164 9.84 18.69 3.29
N LYS A 165 10.00 18.47 1.98
CA LYS A 165 9.02 17.76 1.14
C LYS A 165 8.94 16.28 1.51
N ALA A 166 10.06 15.57 1.59
CA ALA A 166 10.10 14.17 1.97
C ALA A 166 9.61 13.96 3.41
N ASP A 167 9.92 14.90 4.30
CA ASP A 167 9.46 14.92 5.70
C ASP A 167 7.97 15.29 5.86
N LEU A 168 7.31 15.78 4.82
CA LEU A 168 5.95 16.34 4.84
C LEU A 168 5.79 17.59 5.73
N SER A 169 6.88 18.23 6.11
CA SER A 169 6.90 19.44 6.96
C SER A 169 6.83 20.75 6.15
N THR A 170 6.90 20.69 4.82
CA THR A 170 6.74 21.88 3.96
C THR A 170 5.32 22.44 4.04
N HIS A 171 5.18 23.77 3.94
CA HIS A 171 3.89 24.44 3.88
C HIS A 171 3.28 24.45 2.47
N LYS A 172 4.07 24.15 1.45
CA LYS A 172 3.57 23.97 0.09
C LYS A 172 2.75 22.69 0.04
N GLU A 173 1.62 22.73 -0.69
CA GLU A 173 0.82 21.55 -0.94
C GLU A 173 1.66 20.50 -1.69
N GLU A 174 1.65 19.28 -1.17
CA GLU A 174 2.34 18.15 -1.78
C GLU A 174 1.43 16.94 -1.83
N GLN A 175 1.46 16.26 -2.96
CA GLN A 175 0.85 14.94 -3.07
C GLN A 175 1.84 13.89 -2.56
N PHE A 176 1.39 13.00 -1.73
CA PHE A 176 2.18 11.91 -1.20
C PHE A 176 1.38 10.62 -1.12
N ASN A 177 2.09 9.51 -1.13
CA ASN A 177 1.48 8.20 -1.06
C ASN A 177 0.80 7.96 0.30
N HIS A 178 -0.23 7.12 0.29
CA HIS A 178 -0.91 6.65 1.51
C HIS A 178 -1.52 7.76 2.38
N SER A 179 -1.98 8.85 1.77
CA SER A 179 -2.62 9.99 2.46
C SER A 179 -3.82 9.57 3.32
N ARG A 180 -4.48 8.47 2.97
CA ARG A 180 -5.57 7.90 3.78
C ARG A 180 -5.13 7.31 5.11
N LEU A 181 -3.85 6.99 5.32
CA LEU A 181 -3.32 6.44 6.56
C LEU A 181 -2.87 7.53 7.56
N VAL A 182 -2.53 8.72 7.07
CA VAL A 182 -2.01 9.79 7.93
C VAL A 182 -3.10 10.44 8.77
N PRO A 183 -2.77 11.16 9.86
CA PRO A 183 -3.75 11.94 10.61
C PRO A 183 -4.53 12.89 9.72
N GLN A 184 -5.87 12.83 9.76
CA GLN A 184 -6.72 13.63 8.87
C GLN A 184 -6.95 15.04 9.39
N PHE A 185 -7.05 15.19 10.70
CA PHE A 185 -7.30 16.50 11.34
C PHE A 185 -6.21 16.86 12.32
N PHE A 186 -5.89 15.98 13.28
CA PHE A 186 -4.89 16.21 14.32
C PHE A 186 -3.99 14.98 14.51
N PRO A 187 -2.65 15.18 14.64
CA PRO A 187 -1.93 16.44 14.37
C PRO A 187 -2.02 16.84 12.89
N ARG A 188 -1.95 18.14 12.62
CA ARG A 188 -2.03 18.66 11.24
C ARG A 188 -0.70 18.43 10.51
N ILE A 189 -0.78 17.86 9.31
CA ILE A 189 0.35 17.75 8.38
C ILE A 189 0.37 19.01 7.51
N PRO A 190 1.45 19.81 7.52
CA PRO A 190 1.48 21.13 6.89
C PRO A 190 1.19 21.12 5.39
N CYS A 191 1.67 20.12 4.63
CA CYS A 191 1.49 20.03 3.19
C CYS A 191 0.19 19.35 2.74
N TYR A 192 -0.59 18.77 3.65
CA TYR A 192 -1.77 17.97 3.29
C TYR A 192 -3.02 18.84 3.13
N ARG A 193 -3.61 18.87 1.92
CA ARG A 193 -4.70 19.75 1.50
C ARG A 193 -6.01 19.05 1.12
N ALA A 194 -6.21 17.81 1.57
CA ALA A 194 -7.48 17.11 1.35
C ALA A 194 -8.69 17.92 1.85
N ASP A 195 -9.81 17.83 1.15
CA ASP A 195 -11.07 18.44 1.56
C ASP A 195 -11.73 17.68 2.75
N ALA A 196 -12.84 18.22 3.26
CA ALA A 196 -13.52 17.62 4.41
C ALA A 196 -14.12 16.24 4.07
N ASN A 197 -14.62 16.04 2.86
CA ASN A 197 -15.23 14.78 2.44
C ASN A 197 -14.17 13.68 2.30
N GLU A 198 -13.03 14.01 1.69
CA GLU A 198 -11.89 13.09 1.57
C GLU A 198 -11.39 12.65 2.95
N ARG A 199 -11.24 13.60 3.88
CA ARG A 199 -10.81 13.33 5.26
C ARG A 199 -11.80 12.46 6.02
N LEU A 200 -13.11 12.79 5.92
CA LEU A 200 -14.16 11.99 6.54
C LEU A 200 -14.25 10.60 5.93
N SER A 201 -14.16 10.49 4.61
CA SER A 201 -14.11 9.21 3.89
C SER A 201 -12.97 8.32 4.40
N ALA A 202 -11.76 8.89 4.56
CA ALA A 202 -10.61 8.17 5.12
C ALA A 202 -10.85 7.70 6.57
N ILE A 203 -11.53 8.49 7.39
CA ILE A 203 -11.87 8.10 8.77
C ILE A 203 -12.92 7.00 8.79
N VAL A 204 -13.97 7.11 7.96
CA VAL A 204 -15.02 6.09 7.87
C VAL A 204 -14.44 4.77 7.42
N GLU A 205 -13.58 4.76 6.39
CA GLU A 205 -12.89 3.56 5.92
C GLU A 205 -12.09 2.88 7.03
N ARG A 206 -11.37 3.65 7.85
CA ARG A 206 -10.57 3.10 8.97
C ARG A 206 -11.42 2.54 10.11
N ARG A 207 -12.63 3.06 10.33
CA ARG A 207 -13.47 2.76 11.48
C ARG A 207 -14.58 1.76 11.18
N VAL A 208 -15.04 1.73 9.93
CA VAL A 208 -16.15 0.89 9.50
C VAL A 208 -15.61 -0.25 8.65
N GLY A 209 -15.44 -1.42 9.24
CA GLY A 209 -14.86 -2.59 8.58
C GLY A 209 -15.57 -3.01 7.29
N PHE A 210 -16.88 -2.73 7.16
CA PHE A 210 -17.64 -2.97 5.94
C PHE A 210 -17.15 -2.06 4.79
N VAL A 211 -16.91 -0.77 5.06
CA VAL A 211 -16.42 0.17 4.06
C VAL A 211 -15.01 -0.21 3.60
N ALA A 212 -14.13 -0.57 4.54
CA ALA A 212 -12.80 -1.04 4.21
C ALA A 212 -12.84 -2.33 3.36
N TRP A 213 -13.74 -3.25 3.68
CA TRP A 213 -13.95 -4.48 2.91
C TRP A 213 -14.50 -4.20 1.49
N VAL A 214 -15.45 -3.27 1.34
CA VAL A 214 -15.94 -2.86 0.01
C VAL A 214 -14.80 -2.26 -0.81
N GLY A 215 -13.96 -1.39 -0.21
CA GLY A 215 -12.75 -0.87 -0.85
C GLY A 215 -11.78 -1.99 -1.26
N HIS A 216 -11.60 -3.01 -0.41
CA HIS A 216 -10.81 -4.19 -0.76
C HIS A 216 -11.39 -4.92 -1.99
N LEU A 217 -12.70 -5.19 -2.03
CA LEU A 217 -13.31 -5.83 -3.19
C LEU A 217 -13.09 -5.00 -4.47
N GLN A 218 -13.24 -3.68 -4.36
CA GLN A 218 -13.02 -2.77 -5.47
C GLN A 218 -11.57 -2.83 -5.99
N ASN A 219 -10.59 -2.85 -5.09
CA ASN A 219 -9.18 -2.92 -5.47
C ASN A 219 -8.77 -4.30 -5.97
N ALA A 220 -9.16 -5.35 -5.27
CA ALA A 220 -8.69 -6.72 -5.50
C ALA A 220 -9.48 -7.46 -6.58
N CYS A 221 -10.77 -7.16 -6.74
CA CYS A 221 -11.67 -7.94 -7.57
C CYS A 221 -12.23 -7.18 -8.77
N PHE A 222 -12.39 -5.86 -8.66
CA PHE A 222 -13.01 -5.04 -9.70
C PHE A 222 -12.04 -4.06 -10.39
N GLY A 223 -10.73 -4.22 -10.22
CA GLY A 223 -9.71 -3.44 -10.93
C GLY A 223 -9.76 -1.93 -10.64
N GLN A 224 -10.23 -1.54 -9.46
CA GLN A 224 -10.46 -0.16 -9.00
C GLN A 224 -11.64 0.54 -9.69
N GLU A 225 -12.42 -0.16 -10.48
CA GLU A 225 -13.64 0.39 -11.05
C GLU A 225 -14.73 0.54 -9.99
N SER A 226 -15.62 1.51 -10.19
CA SER A 226 -16.81 1.63 -9.33
C SER A 226 -17.79 0.50 -9.63
N ILE A 227 -18.51 0.00 -8.64
CA ILE A 227 -19.55 -1.02 -8.84
C ILE A 227 -20.57 -0.59 -9.92
N PRO A 228 -21.05 0.68 -9.96
CA PRO A 228 -21.91 1.15 -11.04
C PRO A 228 -21.26 1.07 -12.43
N SER A 229 -19.99 1.49 -12.57
CA SER A 229 -19.27 1.38 -13.84
C SER A 229 -19.18 -0.07 -14.28
N TRP A 230 -18.76 -0.94 -13.38
CA TRP A 230 -18.61 -2.38 -13.66
C TRP A 230 -19.95 -3.04 -14.02
N THR A 231 -21.07 -2.67 -13.37
CA THR A 231 -22.39 -3.24 -13.66
C THR A 231 -23.04 -2.67 -14.91
N LEU A 232 -22.67 -1.45 -15.32
CA LEU A 232 -23.24 -0.78 -16.49
C LEU A 232 -22.40 -0.95 -17.75
N GLU A 233 -21.18 -1.42 -17.64
CA GLU A 233 -20.36 -1.78 -18.80
C GLU A 233 -20.95 -3.01 -19.51
N THR A 234 -21.68 -2.75 -20.57
CA THR A 234 -22.39 -3.74 -21.38
C THR A 234 -21.47 -4.53 -22.31
N ASP A 235 -20.20 -4.18 -22.41
CA ASP A 235 -19.29 -4.73 -23.41
C ASP A 235 -18.63 -6.04 -23.03
N GLY A 236 -19.12 -6.72 -22.00
CA GLY A 236 -18.68 -8.08 -21.66
C GLY A 236 -17.19 -8.22 -21.39
N GLY A 237 -16.55 -7.14 -20.94
CA GLY A 237 -15.17 -7.18 -20.50
C GLY A 237 -15.03 -8.25 -19.42
N ASN A 238 -14.06 -9.13 -19.56
CA ASN A 238 -13.70 -10.03 -18.45
C ASN A 238 -13.45 -9.18 -17.21
N PRO A 239 -14.00 -9.57 -16.06
CA PRO A 239 -13.63 -8.90 -14.84
C PRO A 239 -12.10 -8.88 -14.74
N PRO A 240 -11.49 -7.74 -14.37
CA PRO A 240 -10.06 -7.63 -14.27
C PRO A 240 -9.54 -8.77 -13.39
N ARG A 241 -8.40 -9.35 -13.75
CA ARG A 241 -7.80 -10.42 -12.95
C ARG A 241 -7.60 -9.89 -11.54
N CYS A 242 -8.20 -10.57 -10.58
CA CYS A 242 -8.00 -10.26 -9.18
C CYS A 242 -6.51 -10.38 -8.86
N PRO A 243 -5.82 -9.31 -8.40
CA PRO A 243 -4.40 -9.36 -8.06
C PRO A 243 -4.11 -10.39 -6.95
N ASN A 244 -5.08 -10.65 -6.08
CA ASN A 244 -5.03 -11.74 -5.12
C ASN A 244 -5.63 -13.01 -5.72
N ALA A 245 -4.96 -13.58 -6.71
CA ALA A 245 -5.41 -14.81 -7.38
C ALA A 245 -5.34 -16.04 -6.47
N TRP A 246 -4.72 -15.94 -5.30
CA TRP A 246 -4.53 -17.06 -4.40
C TRP A 246 -5.80 -17.37 -3.62
N ARG A 247 -6.53 -18.41 -4.10
CA ARG A 247 -7.75 -18.95 -3.45
C ARG A 247 -8.78 -17.87 -3.05
N ASN A 248 -8.96 -16.88 -3.90
CA ASN A 248 -10.01 -15.89 -3.71
C ASN A 248 -11.38 -16.55 -3.83
N PRO A 249 -12.29 -16.37 -2.89
CA PRO A 249 -13.65 -16.93 -2.96
C PRO A 249 -14.40 -16.55 -4.24
N LEU A 250 -14.18 -15.35 -4.78
CA LEU A 250 -14.80 -14.91 -6.04
C LEU A 250 -14.25 -15.61 -7.27
N SER A 251 -13.01 -16.10 -7.25
CA SER A 251 -12.44 -16.86 -8.37
C SER A 251 -13.10 -18.23 -8.53
N GLN A 252 -13.80 -18.70 -7.51
CA GLN A 252 -14.57 -19.95 -7.52
C GLN A 252 -16.02 -19.73 -7.95
N ILE A 253 -16.52 -18.52 -7.87
CA ILE A 253 -17.80 -18.13 -8.46
C ILE A 253 -17.55 -17.87 -9.92
N THR A 254 -17.59 -18.94 -10.71
CA THR A 254 -17.65 -18.84 -12.16
C THR A 254 -18.99 -18.21 -12.51
N LEU A 255 -19.05 -16.92 -12.52
CA LEU A 255 -20.04 -16.24 -13.33
C LEU A 255 -19.69 -16.66 -14.75
N SER A 256 -20.51 -17.54 -15.32
CA SER A 256 -20.38 -18.01 -16.69
C SER A 256 -20.72 -16.86 -17.64
N VAL A 257 -19.91 -15.83 -17.61
CA VAL A 257 -19.87 -14.82 -18.66
C VAL A 257 -18.92 -15.40 -19.71
N SER A 258 -19.51 -16.17 -20.61
CA SER A 258 -18.85 -16.65 -21.81
C SER A 258 -18.36 -15.46 -22.60
N SER A 259 -17.09 -15.13 -22.48
CA SER A 259 -16.38 -14.36 -23.47
C SER A 259 -14.96 -14.90 -23.56
N ALA A 260 -14.68 -15.52 -24.69
CA ALA A 260 -13.33 -15.77 -25.14
C ALA A 260 -12.51 -14.47 -25.07
N PRO A 261 -11.21 -14.51 -24.74
CA PRO A 261 -10.36 -13.35 -24.82
C PRO A 261 -10.49 -12.75 -26.22
N ARG A 262 -11.08 -11.57 -26.32
CA ARG A 262 -10.96 -10.80 -27.56
C ARG A 262 -9.53 -10.32 -27.61
N ASP A 263 -8.74 -10.89 -28.53
CA ASP A 263 -7.53 -10.23 -28.97
C ASP A 263 -7.93 -8.82 -29.42
N ASP A 264 -7.43 -7.81 -28.74
CA ASP A 264 -7.65 -6.42 -29.11
C ASP A 264 -6.99 -6.17 -30.48
N PRO A 265 -7.75 -6.03 -31.56
CA PRO A 265 -7.19 -5.87 -32.91
C PRO A 265 -6.45 -4.55 -33.10
N GLN A 266 -6.49 -3.63 -32.13
CA GLN A 266 -5.74 -2.38 -32.16
C GLN A 266 -4.37 -2.47 -31.50
N ARG A 267 -4.02 -3.60 -30.86
CA ARG A 267 -2.66 -3.85 -30.40
C ARG A 267 -1.81 -4.42 -31.52
N GLY A 268 -1.16 -3.53 -32.25
CA GLY A 268 -0.10 -3.94 -33.17
C GLY A 268 1.00 -4.72 -32.44
N PRO A 269 1.65 -5.70 -33.11
CA PRO A 269 2.80 -6.40 -32.57
C PRO A 269 3.92 -5.37 -32.30
N GLY A 270 4.21 -5.09 -31.05
CA GLY A 270 5.24 -4.11 -30.63
C GLY A 270 4.77 -2.92 -29.81
N SER A 271 3.47 -2.77 -29.53
CA SER A 271 3.03 -1.85 -28.49
C SER A 271 3.74 -2.21 -27.18
N PRO A 272 4.45 -1.27 -26.53
CA PRO A 272 5.00 -1.55 -25.22
C PRO A 272 3.81 -1.98 -24.35
N ARG A 273 3.81 -3.24 -23.93
CA ARG A 273 2.92 -3.67 -22.87
C ARG A 273 3.09 -2.61 -21.79
N HIS A 274 2.02 -1.95 -21.39
CA HIS A 274 2.01 -1.22 -20.15
C HIS A 274 2.47 -2.22 -19.12
N LYS A 275 3.75 -2.18 -18.79
CA LYS A 275 4.32 -3.12 -17.84
C LYS A 275 3.62 -2.82 -16.54
N PRO A 276 2.73 -3.69 -16.07
CA PRO A 276 2.18 -3.47 -14.76
C PRO A 276 3.37 -3.55 -13.81
N TRP A 277 3.54 -2.55 -12.95
CA TRP A 277 4.58 -2.45 -11.93
C TRP A 277 4.64 -3.65 -10.98
N PHE A 278 3.85 -4.65 -11.23
CA PHE A 278 3.48 -5.77 -10.38
C PHE A 278 3.45 -7.10 -11.14
N ASP A 279 3.77 -7.11 -12.40
CA ASP A 279 3.99 -8.34 -13.13
C ASP A 279 5.39 -8.84 -12.75
N ASP A 280 5.44 -9.75 -11.78
CA ASP A 280 6.69 -10.31 -11.24
C ASP A 280 7.58 -10.93 -12.33
N GLY A 281 7.08 -11.13 -13.55
CA GLY A 281 7.86 -11.64 -14.67
C GLY A 281 8.82 -10.63 -15.31
N ASP A 282 8.63 -9.33 -15.09
CA ASP A 282 9.29 -8.31 -15.92
C ASP A 282 9.97 -7.15 -15.19
N LEU A 283 9.84 -7.04 -13.86
CA LEU A 283 10.46 -5.99 -13.06
C LEU A 283 11.65 -6.56 -12.28
N HIS A 284 12.78 -6.58 -12.48
CA HIS A 284 13.70 -5.95 -13.37
C HIS A 284 15.01 -5.76 -12.63
N HIS A 285 15.92 -6.51 -13.02
CA HIS A 285 17.27 -6.02 -13.01
C HIS A 285 17.28 -4.72 -13.80
N THR A 286 17.64 -3.62 -13.17
CA THR A 286 18.02 -2.42 -13.89
C THR A 286 19.15 -2.85 -14.84
N PRO A 287 19.03 -2.64 -16.15
CA PRO A 287 20.10 -3.01 -17.07
C PRO A 287 21.42 -2.39 -16.61
N ALA A 288 22.53 -3.08 -16.77
CA ALA A 288 23.85 -2.59 -16.39
C ALA A 288 24.15 -1.20 -16.99
N ALA A 289 23.65 -0.91 -18.20
CA ALA A 289 23.77 0.39 -18.84
C ALA A 289 23.05 1.53 -18.08
N THR A 290 21.88 1.26 -17.48
CA THR A 290 21.17 2.25 -16.65
C THR A 290 21.89 2.43 -15.31
N ARG A 291 22.49 1.37 -14.80
CA ARG A 291 23.32 1.36 -13.61
C ARG A 291 24.51 2.33 -13.74
N ASN A 292 25.24 2.21 -14.84
CA ASN A 292 26.42 3.07 -15.10
C ASN A 292 26.05 4.53 -15.31
N ALA A 293 24.92 4.83 -15.95
CA ALA A 293 24.45 6.20 -16.17
C ALA A 293 24.08 6.91 -14.86
N LEU A 294 23.52 6.20 -13.88
CA LEU A 294 23.22 6.75 -12.55
C LEU A 294 24.49 6.96 -11.70
N GLU A 295 25.54 6.15 -11.91
CA GLU A 295 26.79 6.26 -11.18
C GLU A 295 27.61 7.46 -11.61
N ASP A 296 27.75 7.69 -12.90
CA ASP A 296 28.65 8.70 -13.43
C ASP A 296 28.11 10.13 -13.23
N ASP A 297 26.79 10.31 -13.33
CA ASP A 297 26.17 11.64 -13.27
C ASP A 297 25.81 12.12 -11.85
N ALA A 298 25.66 11.23 -10.88
CA ALA A 298 25.17 11.58 -9.55
C ALA A 298 26.23 11.51 -8.43
N GLN A 299 27.42 10.95 -8.68
CA GLN A 299 28.41 10.74 -7.63
C GLN A 299 28.93 12.06 -7.05
N GLY A 300 28.66 12.26 -5.76
CA GLY A 300 29.14 13.42 -5.01
C GLY A 300 28.47 14.75 -5.34
N THR A 301 27.38 14.75 -6.11
CA THR A 301 26.72 15.96 -6.61
C THR A 301 25.36 16.24 -6.00
N THR A 302 24.69 15.21 -5.45
CA THR A 302 23.33 15.36 -4.90
C THR A 302 23.36 16.14 -3.59
N ARG A 303 22.61 17.23 -3.56
CA ARG A 303 22.41 18.05 -2.36
C ARG A 303 21.11 17.69 -1.68
N PHE A 304 21.15 17.51 -0.37
CA PHE A 304 20.01 17.21 0.48
C PHE A 304 19.78 18.36 1.47
N GLU A 305 18.51 18.70 1.66
CA GLU A 305 18.08 19.68 2.67
C GLU A 305 17.66 18.95 3.94
N TRP A 306 18.63 18.34 4.63
CA TRP A 306 18.36 17.51 5.79
C TRP A 306 17.47 18.21 6.83
N VAL A 307 16.39 17.53 7.20
CA VAL A 307 15.50 17.99 8.28
C VAL A 307 16.05 17.52 9.62
N GLU A 308 16.12 18.42 10.59
CA GLU A 308 16.55 18.09 11.94
C GLU A 308 15.63 17.09 12.61
N LEU A 309 16.19 16.11 13.33
CA LEU A 309 15.40 15.05 13.99
C LEU A 309 14.36 15.61 14.97
N GLY A 310 14.69 16.66 15.70
CA GLY A 310 13.78 17.26 16.67
C GLY A 310 12.48 17.80 16.08
N SER A 311 12.54 18.29 14.84
CA SER A 311 11.40 18.85 14.11
C SER A 311 10.80 17.91 13.08
N SER A 312 11.49 16.82 12.72
CA SER A 312 11.04 15.90 11.66
C SER A 312 9.75 15.16 12.01
N LEU A 313 8.73 15.31 11.17
CA LEU A 313 7.46 14.61 11.30
C LEU A 313 7.60 13.10 11.06
N GLN A 314 8.44 12.73 10.11
CA GLN A 314 8.70 11.33 9.77
C GLN A 314 9.47 10.64 10.91
N TRP A 315 10.48 11.30 11.47
CA TRP A 315 11.21 10.74 12.61
C TRP A 315 10.31 10.55 13.84
N GLN A 316 9.50 11.54 14.18
CA GLN A 316 8.54 11.41 15.29
C GLN A 316 7.54 10.27 15.04
N ALA A 317 7.12 10.09 13.80
CA ALA A 317 6.25 8.98 13.42
C ALA A 317 6.98 7.63 13.53
N PHE A 318 8.22 7.54 13.09
CA PHE A 318 9.04 6.35 13.25
C PHE A 318 9.19 5.95 14.72
N GLN A 319 9.43 6.90 15.59
CA GLN A 319 9.46 6.65 17.04
C GLN A 319 8.15 6.05 17.55
N ARG A 320 6.98 6.56 17.06
CA ARG A 320 5.67 5.97 17.40
C ARG A 320 5.48 4.57 16.84
N VAL A 321 5.96 4.28 15.62
CA VAL A 321 5.97 2.94 15.05
C VAL A 321 6.70 1.96 15.97
N ILE A 322 7.92 2.30 16.39
CA ILE A 322 8.71 1.46 17.30
C ILE A 322 8.01 1.30 18.65
N GLY A 323 7.51 2.40 19.24
CA GLY A 323 6.76 2.37 20.51
C GLY A 323 5.55 1.43 20.41
N ARG A 324 4.71 1.59 19.40
CA ARG A 324 3.52 0.79 19.16
C ARG A 324 3.82 -0.70 18.99
N LEU A 325 4.87 -1.03 18.25
CA LEU A 325 5.27 -2.43 18.07
C LEU A 325 5.71 -3.05 19.41
N ARG A 326 6.51 -2.34 20.19
CA ARG A 326 6.99 -2.81 21.50
C ARG A 326 5.87 -2.88 22.54
N GLU A 327 4.96 -1.93 22.58
CA GLU A 327 3.75 -1.97 23.44
C GLU A 327 2.88 -3.20 23.16
N ARG A 328 2.94 -3.73 21.96
CA ARG A 328 2.25 -4.97 21.56
C ARG A 328 3.08 -6.23 21.87
N GLY A 329 4.18 -6.10 22.59
CA GLY A 329 5.05 -7.22 22.97
C GLY A 329 5.91 -7.77 21.83
N ASN A 330 6.06 -7.03 20.71
CA ASN A 330 6.95 -7.47 19.65
C ASN A 330 8.41 -7.25 20.05
N ASP A 331 9.27 -8.20 19.68
CA ASP A 331 10.72 -8.05 19.76
C ASP A 331 11.18 -7.35 18.47
N VAL A 332 11.58 -6.09 18.60
CA VAL A 332 11.85 -5.21 17.46
C VAL A 332 13.35 -5.02 17.27
N LEU A 333 13.83 -5.22 16.05
CA LEU A 333 15.16 -4.83 15.60
C LEU A 333 15.04 -3.76 14.52
N VAL A 334 15.82 -2.69 14.61
CA VAL A 334 15.89 -1.65 13.58
C VAL A 334 17.12 -1.85 12.70
N VAL A 335 16.92 -1.82 11.38
CA VAL A 335 17.99 -1.74 10.38
C VAL A 335 18.02 -0.32 9.83
N LEU A 336 19.08 0.42 10.11
CA LEU A 336 19.28 1.80 9.63
C LEU A 336 19.90 1.80 8.23
N GLY A 337 19.14 2.22 7.25
CA GLY A 337 19.51 2.21 5.83
C GLY A 337 18.79 1.08 5.07
N PRO A 338 19.27 0.73 3.86
CA PRO A 338 20.46 1.27 3.19
C PRO A 338 20.26 2.71 2.67
N PHE A 339 21.36 3.41 2.46
CA PHE A 339 21.38 4.73 1.84
C PHE A 339 22.67 4.89 1.01
N ASN A 340 22.56 5.38 -0.20
CA ASN A 340 23.69 5.59 -1.10
C ASN A 340 24.45 6.89 -0.74
N GLU A 341 25.36 6.80 0.22
CA GLU A 341 26.15 7.93 0.68
C GLU A 341 27.10 8.47 -0.41
N HIS A 342 27.35 7.70 -1.48
CA HIS A 342 28.30 8.07 -2.55
C HIS A 342 27.77 9.20 -3.42
N ILE A 343 26.45 9.30 -3.63
CA ILE A 343 25.85 10.37 -4.43
C ILE A 343 25.88 11.73 -3.72
N MET A 344 26.08 11.73 -2.40
CA MET A 344 25.95 12.90 -1.56
C MET A 344 27.11 13.88 -1.77
N ALA A 345 26.78 15.14 -2.02
CA ALA A 345 27.73 16.22 -2.07
C ALA A 345 28.51 16.36 -0.75
N ALA A 346 29.78 16.73 -0.85
CA ALA A 346 30.68 16.75 0.31
C ALA A 346 30.19 17.64 1.46
N GLU A 347 29.58 18.78 1.13
CA GLU A 347 29.01 19.73 2.08
C GLU A 347 27.84 19.17 2.90
N ASN A 348 27.13 18.15 2.41
CA ASN A 348 26.02 17.51 3.11
C ASN A 348 26.45 16.41 4.11
N ARG A 349 27.65 15.92 4.01
CA ARG A 349 28.15 14.80 4.83
C ARG A 349 28.18 15.10 6.34
N PRO A 350 28.50 16.30 6.81
CA PRO A 350 28.44 16.63 8.24
C PRO A 350 27.02 16.51 8.78
N ALA A 351 26.02 17.13 8.15
CA ALA A 351 24.62 17.08 8.57
C ALA A 351 24.05 15.65 8.53
N TYR A 352 24.40 14.87 7.50
CA TYR A 352 24.04 13.46 7.45
C TYR A 352 24.62 12.64 8.63
N ARG A 353 25.90 12.86 8.96
CA ARG A 353 26.53 12.17 10.11
C ARG A 353 25.85 12.54 11.43
N GLU A 354 25.49 13.79 11.61
CA GLU A 354 24.73 14.26 12.77
C GLU A 354 23.36 13.60 12.84
N LEU A 355 22.59 13.60 11.76
CA LEU A 355 21.29 12.92 11.65
C LEU A 355 21.42 11.44 11.99
N ARG A 356 22.34 10.72 11.36
CA ARG A 356 22.59 9.29 11.59
C ARG A 356 23.02 9.02 13.04
N GLY A 357 23.89 9.87 13.58
CA GLY A 357 24.35 9.81 14.97
C GLY A 357 23.20 10.03 15.96
N GLY A 358 22.31 10.96 15.69
CA GLY A 358 21.10 11.25 16.47
C GLY A 358 20.14 10.06 16.49
N ILE A 359 19.88 9.43 15.33
CA ILE A 359 19.06 8.22 15.23
C ILE A 359 19.65 7.09 16.10
N VAL A 360 20.94 6.80 15.95
CA VAL A 360 21.63 5.73 16.71
C VAL A 360 21.60 6.04 18.21
N SER A 361 21.81 7.29 18.60
CA SER A 361 21.76 7.73 19.99
C SER A 361 20.38 7.51 20.61
N TRP A 362 19.32 7.83 19.86
CA TRP A 362 17.96 7.58 20.31
C TRP A 362 17.66 6.08 20.46
N LEU A 363 18.07 5.25 19.47
CA LEU A 363 17.89 3.80 19.53
C LEU A 363 18.60 3.20 20.76
N LYS A 364 19.85 3.62 21.03
CA LYS A 364 20.60 3.19 22.22
C LYS A 364 19.91 3.62 23.52
N LYS A 365 19.53 4.90 23.61
CA LYS A 365 18.86 5.45 24.80
C LYS A 365 17.57 4.71 25.12
N ASN A 366 16.82 4.30 24.12
CA ASN A 366 15.54 3.58 24.25
C ASN A 366 15.71 2.05 24.26
N GLN A 367 16.96 1.55 24.31
CA GLN A 367 17.27 0.12 24.32
C GLN A 367 16.58 -0.65 23.17
N VAL A 368 16.59 -0.05 21.97
CA VAL A 368 16.08 -0.69 20.76
C VAL A 368 17.24 -1.41 20.06
N PRO A 369 17.20 -2.73 19.93
CA PRO A 369 18.16 -3.48 19.12
C PRO A 369 18.25 -2.88 17.71
N HIS A 370 19.46 -2.66 17.22
CA HIS A 370 19.63 -2.06 15.90
C HIS A 370 20.94 -2.50 15.25
N VAL A 371 20.92 -2.48 13.92
CA VAL A 371 22.11 -2.68 13.08
C VAL A 371 22.23 -1.48 12.14
N VAL A 372 23.45 -1.00 12.00
CA VAL A 372 23.82 0.00 11.01
C VAL A 372 24.79 -0.66 10.04
N PRO A 373 24.29 -1.20 8.92
CA PRO A 373 25.14 -1.86 7.93
C PRO A 373 26.15 -0.86 7.34
N GLU A 374 27.27 -1.36 6.89
CA GLU A 374 28.18 -0.58 6.07
C GLU A 374 27.49 -0.16 4.76
N THR A 375 27.83 1.02 4.26
CA THR A 375 27.31 1.52 2.97
C THR A 375 27.69 0.55 1.86
N LEU A 376 26.70 0.16 1.05
CA LEU A 376 26.95 -0.68 -0.13
C LEU A 376 27.75 0.11 -1.18
N PRO A 377 28.51 -0.55 -2.07
CA PRO A 377 29.06 0.10 -3.26
C PRO A 377 28.00 0.82 -4.06
N SER A 378 28.31 1.98 -4.63
CA SER A 378 27.37 2.82 -5.40
C SER A 378 26.71 2.05 -6.54
N ALA A 379 27.48 1.22 -7.23
CA ALA A 379 27.02 0.35 -8.33
C ALA A 379 25.91 -0.63 -7.94
N LEU A 380 25.68 -0.85 -6.65
CA LEU A 380 24.66 -1.76 -6.15
C LEU A 380 23.36 -1.05 -5.76
N TYR A 381 23.22 0.24 -6.11
CA TYR A 381 21.99 0.99 -5.92
C TYR A 381 21.36 1.37 -7.26
N ALA A 382 20.04 1.37 -7.30
CA ALA A 382 19.27 1.95 -8.40
C ALA A 382 19.14 3.47 -8.26
N ASP A 383 19.12 3.97 -7.01
CA ASP A 383 19.00 5.38 -6.67
C ASP A 383 19.60 5.69 -5.28
N ALA A 384 19.03 6.67 -4.57
CA ALA A 384 19.53 7.10 -3.26
C ALA A 384 19.34 6.07 -2.15
N SER A 385 18.39 5.12 -2.27
CA SER A 385 18.07 4.20 -1.16
C SER A 385 17.72 2.77 -1.58
N HIS A 386 17.45 2.53 -2.86
CA HIS A 386 17.02 1.22 -3.34
C HIS A 386 18.21 0.40 -3.86
N PRO A 387 18.60 -0.68 -3.17
CA PRO A 387 19.58 -1.61 -3.69
C PRO A 387 19.05 -2.35 -4.93
N LEU A 388 19.97 -2.75 -5.79
CA LEU A 388 19.75 -3.77 -6.81
C LEU A 388 19.82 -5.17 -6.17
N THR A 389 19.52 -6.20 -6.93
CA THR A 389 19.51 -7.60 -6.45
C THR A 389 20.79 -7.97 -5.71
N GLU A 390 21.95 -7.69 -6.28
CA GLU A 390 23.26 -7.97 -5.67
C GLU A 390 23.52 -7.10 -4.43
N GLY A 391 22.93 -5.91 -4.39
CA GLY A 391 22.95 -5.02 -3.22
C GLY A 391 22.16 -5.59 -2.05
N TYR A 392 20.97 -6.14 -2.30
CA TYR A 392 20.19 -6.83 -1.26
C TYR A 392 20.87 -8.11 -0.78
N GLU A 393 21.49 -8.87 -1.67
CA GLU A 393 22.29 -10.04 -1.30
C GLU A 393 23.44 -9.66 -0.37
N LEU A 394 24.24 -8.66 -0.74
CA LEU A 394 25.33 -8.16 0.08
C LEU A 394 24.84 -7.62 1.43
N LEU A 395 23.70 -6.89 1.43
CA LEU A 395 23.09 -6.39 2.65
C LEU A 395 22.68 -7.52 3.60
N ALA A 396 22.04 -8.56 3.09
CA ALA A 396 21.67 -9.75 3.88
C ALA A 396 22.88 -10.43 4.50
N ARG A 397 23.94 -10.65 3.72
CA ARG A 397 25.22 -11.20 4.23
C ARG A 397 25.81 -10.36 5.36
N ARG A 398 25.82 -9.01 5.20
CA ARG A 398 26.31 -8.08 6.23
C ARG A 398 25.47 -8.13 7.50
N LEU A 399 24.14 -8.25 7.37
CA LEU A 399 23.25 -8.42 8.52
C LEU A 399 23.56 -9.74 9.24
N TYR A 400 23.72 -10.84 8.54
CA TYR A 400 24.08 -12.12 9.15
C TYR A 400 25.50 -12.17 9.71
N ALA A 401 26.44 -11.42 9.14
CA ALA A 401 27.78 -11.26 9.72
C ALA A 401 27.76 -10.46 11.04
N ASN A 402 26.73 -9.62 11.25
CA ASN A 402 26.62 -8.78 12.43
C ASN A 402 26.22 -9.60 13.66
N GLN A 403 27.02 -9.50 14.74
CA GLN A 403 26.80 -10.25 15.97
C GLN A 403 25.46 -9.89 16.63
N SER A 404 25.14 -8.60 16.75
CA SER A 404 23.89 -8.13 17.37
C SER A 404 22.65 -8.62 16.63
N PHE A 405 22.71 -8.74 15.29
CA PHE A 405 21.64 -9.33 14.50
C PHE A 405 21.42 -10.80 14.83
N ARG A 406 22.49 -11.57 14.85
CA ARG A 406 22.44 -13.02 15.18
C ARG A 406 21.95 -13.28 16.61
N GLU A 407 22.46 -12.51 17.58
CA GLU A 407 22.02 -12.60 18.97
C GLU A 407 20.53 -12.28 19.13
N TRP A 408 20.07 -11.22 18.46
CA TRP A 408 18.64 -10.89 18.44
C TRP A 408 17.80 -12.00 17.79
N LEU A 409 18.30 -12.56 16.69
CA LEU A 409 17.58 -13.60 15.94
C LEU A 409 17.48 -14.93 16.71
N SER A 410 18.43 -15.21 17.60
CA SER A 410 18.50 -16.46 18.40
C SER A 410 17.69 -16.42 19.68
N ARG A 411 17.34 -15.25 20.21
CA ARG A 411 16.42 -15.09 21.36
C ARG A 411 15.03 -15.58 20.99
#